data_c69557a90c08dcadcdc086fdadd7a0fb
#
_entry.id   c69557a90c08dcadcdc086fdadd7a0fb
#
_cell.length_a   1.000
_cell.length_b   1.000
_cell.length_c   1.000
_cell.angle_alpha   90.00
_cell.angle_beta   90.00
_cell.angle_gamma   90.00
#
_symmetry.space_group_name_H-M   'P 1'
#
loop_
_entity.id
_entity.type
_entity.pdbx_description
1 polymer ?
#
loop_
_entity_poly.entity_id
_entity_poly.type
_entity_poly.pdbx_seq_one_letter_code
_entity_poly.pdbx_strand_id
1 'polypeptide(L)'
;MPAGMVSIAGLTEGVEAPHHYDFLELRATPALLREQLARSGWRKIAAFHTGEVMHRAEHELTLAAARELEASLLVQLGVASDSWWDAGHYSRIRCLQAAMKAYPPGTAHLNLLPLAPREGGARDLLLNAVVAQNFGCSHFLVRSSAAGAGDAILARAAGGLQVKLVRVPERVYAPDRGAFVAEDGVRAAAAKTLPPAEIAERLAWGREIPSWFSFPEVLQELRRSRPPRSRQGFTVFFTGLPSSGKSTLANVLLVKLLQIGGRPVTLLDGDIVRKHLSSELGFSREHRNLNIARIGFVASEITKNNGIALCAPIAPYDAVRKQVRAMIEPHGGFLLVHVSTPIAVCEQRDRKGLYAKARAGIVKEFTGVSDPYEEPQDAGLAIDTSERSPEECVQAILLHLEKEGYIGPADGRGSEA
;
A
#
# COMPACT_ATOMS: atom_id res chain seq x y z
N MET A 1 3.53 26.96 10.14
CA MET A 1 3.75 27.02 8.68
C MET A 1 5.19 26.58 8.43
N PRO A 2 5.47 25.67 7.48
CA PRO A 2 6.82 25.39 7.04
C PRO A 2 7.48 26.66 6.50
N ALA A 3 8.79 26.81 6.72
CA ALA A 3 9.54 27.92 6.18
C ALA A 3 9.46 27.93 4.64
N GLY A 4 9.03 29.06 4.06
CA GLY A 4 8.90 29.23 2.60
C GLY A 4 7.46 29.23 2.05
N MET A 5 6.44 29.03 2.86
CA MET A 5 5.05 29.21 2.42
C MET A 5 4.62 30.66 2.48
N VAL A 6 4.11 31.18 1.37
CA VAL A 6 3.55 32.50 1.25
C VAL A 6 2.03 32.43 1.34
N SER A 7 1.42 33.23 2.23
CA SER A 7 -0.04 33.36 2.28
C SER A 7 -0.46 34.45 1.29
N ILE A 8 -1.40 34.11 0.40
CA ILE A 8 -1.97 35.03 -0.57
C ILE A 8 -3.43 35.30 -0.13
N ALA A 9 -3.79 36.58 -0.03
CA ALA A 9 -5.16 36.98 0.23
C ALA A 9 -5.61 38.01 -0.84
N GLY A 10 -6.86 37.93 -1.27
CA GLY A 10 -7.44 38.83 -2.29
C GLY A 10 -8.87 38.45 -2.60
N LEU A 11 -9.51 39.24 -3.47
CA LEU A 11 -10.80 38.90 -4.04
C LEU A 11 -10.62 37.63 -4.90
N THR A 12 -11.50 36.65 -4.66
CA THR A 12 -11.52 35.41 -5.45
C THR A 12 -12.66 35.49 -6.46
N GLU A 13 -12.35 35.18 -7.70
CA GLU A 13 -13.32 35.03 -8.76
C GLU A 13 -13.43 33.57 -9.15
N GLY A 14 -14.62 33.00 -9.05
CA GLY A 14 -14.86 31.59 -9.44
C GLY A 14 -15.11 31.55 -10.94
N VAL A 15 -14.27 30.86 -11.68
CA VAL A 15 -14.39 30.71 -13.12
C VAL A 15 -15.20 29.46 -13.45
N GLU A 16 -14.69 28.28 -13.09
CA GLU A 16 -15.35 27.00 -13.32
C GLU A 16 -14.87 25.97 -12.28
N ALA A 17 -15.77 25.09 -11.84
CA ALA A 17 -15.39 23.99 -10.95
C ALA A 17 -14.54 22.97 -11.71
N PRO A 18 -13.51 22.36 -11.08
CA PRO A 18 -12.72 21.32 -11.72
C PRO A 18 -13.59 20.17 -12.22
N HIS A 19 -13.38 19.74 -13.46
CA HIS A 19 -14.03 18.56 -13.98
C HIS A 19 -13.47 17.29 -13.32
N HIS A 20 -14.39 16.45 -12.84
CA HIS A 20 -14.07 15.12 -12.35
C HIS A 20 -14.52 14.08 -13.38
N TYR A 21 -13.77 12.98 -13.49
CA TYR A 21 -14.06 11.89 -14.43
C TYR A 21 -14.40 10.59 -13.71
N ASP A 22 -14.34 10.60 -12.36
CA ASP A 22 -14.54 9.46 -11.50
C ASP A 22 -15.67 9.71 -10.49
N PHE A 23 -16.49 8.70 -10.24
CA PHE A 23 -17.56 8.71 -9.22
C PHE A 23 -18.46 9.96 -9.27
N LEU A 24 -18.85 10.36 -10.47
CA LEU A 24 -19.62 11.61 -10.70
C LEU A 24 -20.91 11.65 -9.90
N GLU A 25 -21.57 10.52 -9.74
CA GLU A 25 -22.81 10.37 -8.96
C GLU A 25 -22.63 10.64 -7.45
N LEU A 26 -21.40 10.56 -6.95
CA LEU A 26 -21.08 10.82 -5.55
C LEU A 26 -20.55 12.25 -5.29
N ARG A 27 -20.37 13.05 -6.33
CA ARG A 27 -19.75 14.41 -6.24
C ARG A 27 -20.77 15.54 -6.35
N ALA A 28 -21.89 15.39 -5.66
CA ALA A 28 -22.91 16.44 -5.65
C ALA A 28 -22.45 17.68 -4.88
N THR A 29 -22.72 18.86 -5.45
CA THR A 29 -22.53 20.14 -4.73
C THR A 29 -23.54 20.27 -3.57
N PRO A 30 -23.30 21.15 -2.57
CA PRO A 30 -24.24 21.33 -1.48
C PRO A 30 -25.64 21.67 -1.95
N ALA A 31 -25.79 22.53 -2.97
CA ALA A 31 -27.10 22.93 -3.51
C ALA A 31 -27.83 21.75 -4.14
N LEU A 32 -27.12 21.00 -5.02
CA LEU A 32 -27.68 19.85 -5.72
C LEU A 32 -28.07 18.74 -4.74
N LEU A 33 -27.16 18.42 -3.77
CA LEU A 33 -27.46 17.38 -2.80
C LEU A 33 -28.66 17.71 -1.91
N ARG A 34 -28.79 18.95 -1.43
CA ARG A 34 -29.96 19.36 -0.66
C ARG A 34 -31.27 19.15 -1.43
N GLU A 35 -31.27 19.47 -2.73
CA GLU A 35 -32.43 19.24 -3.59
C GLU A 35 -32.74 17.74 -3.74
N GLN A 36 -31.71 16.91 -3.99
CA GLN A 36 -31.87 15.45 -4.11
C GLN A 36 -32.43 14.86 -2.81
N LEU A 37 -31.88 15.20 -1.65
CA LEU A 37 -32.31 14.68 -0.36
C LEU A 37 -33.74 15.16 -0.01
N ALA A 38 -34.10 16.41 -0.33
CA ALA A 38 -35.45 16.90 -0.15
C ALA A 38 -36.47 16.17 -1.02
N ARG A 39 -36.14 15.87 -2.29
CA ARG A 39 -36.98 15.04 -3.18
C ARG A 39 -37.17 13.62 -2.65
N SER A 40 -36.13 13.05 -1.96
CA SER A 40 -36.21 11.75 -1.29
C SER A 40 -37.01 11.82 0.03
N GLY A 41 -37.56 12.95 0.40
CA GLY A 41 -38.38 13.13 1.62
C GLY A 41 -37.55 13.29 2.90
N TRP A 42 -36.24 13.50 2.81
CA TRP A 42 -35.39 13.62 3.97
C TRP A 42 -35.57 15.00 4.63
N ARG A 43 -35.96 15.00 5.89
CA ARG A 43 -36.20 16.24 6.65
C ARG A 43 -35.17 16.43 7.78
N LYS A 44 -34.72 15.35 8.38
CA LYS A 44 -33.76 15.36 9.46
C LYS A 44 -32.56 14.51 9.02
N ILE A 45 -31.42 15.13 8.91
CA ILE A 45 -30.21 14.52 8.31
C ILE A 45 -29.08 14.62 9.30
N ALA A 46 -28.47 13.48 9.61
CA ALA A 46 -27.23 13.37 10.40
C ALA A 46 -26.06 13.14 9.47
N ALA A 47 -25.05 14.02 9.51
CA ALA A 47 -23.82 13.84 8.74
C ALA A 47 -22.77 13.09 9.54
N PHE A 48 -22.02 12.22 8.87
CA PHE A 48 -20.83 11.57 9.38
C PHE A 48 -19.69 11.73 8.39
N HIS A 49 -18.60 12.38 8.82
CA HIS A 49 -17.41 12.55 7.97
C HIS A 49 -16.37 11.49 8.32
N THR A 50 -15.78 10.90 7.30
CA THR A 50 -14.71 9.91 7.45
C THR A 50 -13.61 10.14 6.42
N GLY A 51 -12.37 9.74 6.75
CA GLY A 51 -11.25 9.63 5.83
C GLY A 51 -10.82 8.17 5.61
N GLU A 52 -11.46 7.24 6.32
CA GLU A 52 -11.07 5.86 6.42
C GLU A 52 -12.12 4.90 5.83
N VAL A 53 -11.73 3.63 5.68
CA VAL A 53 -12.64 2.55 5.31
C VAL A 53 -13.61 2.30 6.48
N MET A 54 -14.92 2.24 6.18
CA MET A 54 -15.92 1.87 7.17
C MET A 54 -16.01 0.36 7.32
N HIS A 55 -15.82 -0.09 8.55
CA HIS A 55 -16.06 -1.47 8.97
C HIS A 55 -17.40 -1.56 9.77
N ARG A 56 -17.68 -2.74 10.33
CA ARG A 56 -18.96 -2.93 11.06
C ARG A 56 -19.10 -2.05 12.29
N ALA A 57 -18.02 -1.72 12.98
CA ALA A 57 -18.06 -0.85 14.16
C ALA A 57 -18.58 0.56 13.81
N GLU A 58 -18.04 1.17 12.76
CA GLU A 58 -18.47 2.49 12.28
C GLU A 58 -19.89 2.44 11.70
N HIS A 59 -20.24 1.37 11.00
CA HIS A 59 -21.59 1.16 10.50
C HIS A 59 -22.59 1.11 11.66
N GLU A 60 -22.35 0.29 12.69
CA GLU A 60 -23.23 0.17 13.84
C GLU A 60 -23.31 1.46 14.68
N LEU A 61 -22.19 2.18 14.77
CA LEU A 61 -22.12 3.50 15.43
C LEU A 61 -23.06 4.48 14.72
N THR A 62 -22.94 4.63 13.42
CA THR A 62 -23.70 5.61 12.63
C THR A 62 -25.16 5.20 12.48
N LEU A 63 -25.44 3.91 12.32
CA LEU A 63 -26.80 3.38 12.24
C LEU A 63 -27.55 3.57 13.57
N ALA A 64 -26.91 3.30 14.71
CA ALA A 64 -27.52 3.52 16.03
C ALA A 64 -27.80 4.99 16.26
N ALA A 65 -26.84 5.88 15.95
CA ALA A 65 -27.04 7.33 16.08
C ALA A 65 -28.17 7.85 15.18
N ALA A 66 -28.24 7.38 13.94
CA ALA A 66 -29.30 7.76 13.01
C ALA A 66 -30.68 7.33 13.52
N ARG A 67 -30.79 6.12 14.08
CA ARG A 67 -32.05 5.61 14.69
C ARG A 67 -32.46 6.41 15.93
N GLU A 68 -31.51 6.69 16.84
CA GLU A 68 -31.77 7.47 18.05
C GLU A 68 -32.23 8.89 17.73
N LEU A 69 -31.65 9.48 16.68
CA LEU A 69 -32.00 10.79 16.20
C LEU A 69 -33.25 10.79 15.31
N GLU A 70 -33.80 9.66 14.92
CA GLU A 70 -34.83 9.57 13.88
C GLU A 70 -34.43 10.35 12.61
N ALA A 71 -33.20 10.20 12.16
CA ALA A 71 -32.60 10.95 11.07
C ALA A 71 -32.12 10.03 9.96
N SER A 72 -32.15 10.51 8.72
CA SER A 72 -31.42 9.88 7.61
C SER A 72 -29.93 10.20 7.72
N LEU A 73 -29.08 9.31 7.24
CA LEU A 73 -27.63 9.41 7.38
C LEU A 73 -26.94 9.89 6.08
N LEU A 74 -26.20 10.97 6.16
CA LEU A 74 -25.30 11.39 5.09
C LEU A 74 -23.86 11.05 5.49
N VAL A 75 -23.29 10.03 4.84
CA VAL A 75 -21.87 9.67 4.98
C VAL A 75 -21.07 10.48 3.97
N GLN A 76 -20.03 11.16 4.42
CA GLN A 76 -19.19 11.99 3.56
C GLN A 76 -17.72 11.59 3.70
N LEU A 77 -17.09 11.22 2.57
CA LEU A 77 -15.68 10.88 2.49
C LEU A 77 -14.87 12.07 2.01
N GLY A 78 -13.88 12.51 2.80
CA GLY A 78 -12.88 13.48 2.38
C GLY A 78 -11.95 12.88 1.31
N VAL A 79 -11.92 13.51 0.11
CA VAL A 79 -11.19 12.96 -1.05
C VAL A 79 -10.14 13.90 -1.64
N ALA A 80 -10.01 15.12 -1.14
CA ALA A 80 -8.90 15.96 -1.53
C ALA A 80 -7.64 15.48 -0.82
N SER A 81 -6.73 14.88 -1.56
CA SER A 81 -5.40 14.52 -1.08
C SER A 81 -4.36 15.09 -2.02
N ASP A 82 -3.17 15.36 -1.49
CA ASP A 82 -1.99 15.77 -2.29
C ASP A 82 -1.52 14.63 -3.20
N SER A 83 -2.12 13.46 -3.07
CA SER A 83 -1.80 12.22 -3.81
C SER A 83 -3.04 11.67 -4.53
N TRP A 84 -3.60 12.42 -5.49
CA TRP A 84 -4.69 11.95 -6.37
C TRP A 84 -4.29 10.73 -7.22
N TRP A 85 -2.99 10.43 -7.30
CA TRP A 85 -2.43 9.21 -7.91
C TRP A 85 -2.32 8.03 -6.93
N ASP A 86 -2.73 8.19 -5.66
CA ASP A 86 -2.75 7.09 -4.69
C ASP A 86 -3.86 6.08 -5.03
N ALA A 87 -3.46 4.87 -5.41
CA ALA A 87 -4.38 3.77 -5.68
C ALA A 87 -5.31 3.47 -4.48
N GLY A 88 -4.89 3.79 -3.26
CA GLY A 88 -5.68 3.69 -2.03
C GLY A 88 -6.89 4.62 -2.01
N HIS A 89 -6.84 5.76 -2.70
CA HIS A 89 -7.97 6.67 -2.84
C HIS A 89 -9.20 5.97 -3.45
N TYR A 90 -9.03 5.36 -4.60
CA TYR A 90 -10.12 4.65 -5.30
C TYR A 90 -10.63 3.44 -4.53
N SER A 91 -9.72 2.76 -3.83
CA SER A 91 -10.07 1.62 -2.97
C SER A 91 -10.94 2.05 -1.79
N ARG A 92 -10.61 3.15 -1.12
CA ARG A 92 -11.43 3.69 -0.01
C ARG A 92 -12.86 4.01 -0.48
N ILE A 93 -13.01 4.68 -1.63
CA ILE A 93 -14.34 4.98 -2.18
C ILE A 93 -15.14 3.71 -2.45
N ARG A 94 -14.55 2.71 -3.11
CA ARG A 94 -15.23 1.43 -3.39
C ARG A 94 -15.58 0.67 -2.12
N CYS A 95 -14.71 0.68 -1.11
CA CYS A 95 -14.99 0.08 0.19
C CYS A 95 -16.20 0.77 0.87
N LEU A 96 -16.28 2.11 0.80
CA LEU A 96 -17.44 2.81 1.32
C LEU A 96 -18.71 2.49 0.53
N GLN A 97 -18.67 2.49 -0.80
CA GLN A 97 -19.80 2.07 -1.62
C GLN A 97 -20.28 0.65 -1.26
N ALA A 98 -19.32 -0.27 -0.96
CA ALA A 98 -19.66 -1.61 -0.50
C ALA A 98 -20.30 -1.60 0.89
N ALA A 99 -19.76 -0.83 1.84
CA ALA A 99 -20.32 -0.69 3.19
C ALA A 99 -21.71 -0.06 3.19
N MET A 100 -21.97 0.90 2.28
CA MET A 100 -23.29 1.54 2.15
C MET A 100 -24.45 0.56 1.84
N LYS A 101 -24.14 -0.56 1.20
CA LYS A 101 -25.15 -1.59 0.90
C LYS A 101 -25.72 -2.28 2.15
N ALA A 102 -25.03 -2.15 3.30
CA ALA A 102 -25.49 -2.73 4.56
C ALA A 102 -26.54 -1.88 5.28
N TYR A 103 -26.71 -0.61 4.89
CA TYR A 103 -27.76 0.22 5.45
C TYR A 103 -29.14 -0.12 4.85
N PRO A 104 -30.21 0.05 5.63
CA PRO A 104 -31.56 -0.09 5.09
C PRO A 104 -31.78 0.82 3.87
N PRO A 105 -32.48 0.36 2.83
CA PRO A 105 -32.68 1.16 1.63
C PRO A 105 -33.31 2.53 1.92
N GLY A 106 -32.77 3.58 1.31
CA GLY A 106 -33.28 4.94 1.45
C GLY A 106 -32.95 5.66 2.77
N THR A 107 -32.20 5.03 3.67
CA THR A 107 -31.85 5.63 4.98
C THR A 107 -30.46 6.26 5.05
N ALA A 108 -29.57 5.91 4.12
CA ALA A 108 -28.21 6.43 4.07
C ALA A 108 -27.80 6.81 2.64
N HIS A 109 -27.00 7.87 2.52
CA HIS A 109 -26.45 8.36 1.26
C HIS A 109 -24.95 8.64 1.40
N LEU A 110 -24.17 8.34 0.36
CA LEU A 110 -22.73 8.60 0.29
C LEU A 110 -22.46 9.81 -0.61
N ASN A 111 -21.65 10.74 -0.13
CA ASN A 111 -21.16 11.86 -0.93
C ASN A 111 -19.65 12.06 -0.72
N LEU A 112 -18.94 12.47 -1.77
CA LEU A 112 -17.53 12.78 -1.69
C LEU A 112 -17.33 14.27 -1.42
N LEU A 113 -16.46 14.58 -0.45
CA LEU A 113 -16.09 15.95 -0.13
C LEU A 113 -14.74 16.29 -0.75
N PRO A 114 -14.61 17.38 -1.53
CA PRO A 114 -13.33 17.85 -2.04
C PRO A 114 -12.52 18.55 -0.92
N LEU A 115 -12.39 17.90 0.21
CA LEU A 115 -11.66 18.37 1.40
C LEU A 115 -10.63 17.31 1.80
N ALA A 116 -9.39 17.77 2.03
CA ALA A 116 -8.37 16.92 2.60
C ALA A 116 -8.71 16.57 4.06
N PRO A 117 -8.59 15.31 4.47
CA PRO A 117 -8.63 14.96 5.87
C PRO A 117 -7.55 15.75 6.61
N ARG A 118 -7.90 16.36 7.74
CA ARG A 118 -6.97 17.11 8.58
C ARG A 118 -6.93 16.50 9.97
N GLU A 119 -5.76 16.46 10.57
CA GLU A 119 -5.54 16.06 11.96
C GLU A 119 -5.62 17.31 12.85
N GLY A 120 -6.78 17.91 13.00
CA GLY A 120 -6.80 19.27 13.43
C GLY A 120 -7.61 19.69 14.64
N GLY A 121 -8.07 18.83 15.46
CA GLY A 121 -8.74 19.20 16.70
C GLY A 121 -10.01 20.07 16.48
N ALA A 122 -10.28 21.03 17.38
CA ALA A 122 -11.53 21.79 17.39
C ALA A 122 -11.82 22.63 16.16
N ARG A 123 -10.80 23.19 15.51
CA ARG A 123 -10.99 24.02 14.30
C ARG A 123 -11.48 23.19 13.11
N ASP A 124 -10.94 21.99 12.95
CA ASP A 124 -11.34 21.11 11.86
C ASP A 124 -12.71 20.49 12.13
N LEU A 125 -13.01 20.22 13.39
CA LEU A 125 -14.35 19.79 13.78
C LEU A 125 -15.38 20.87 13.48
N LEU A 126 -15.06 22.14 13.77
CA LEU A 126 -15.91 23.28 13.44
C LEU A 126 -16.08 23.44 11.92
N LEU A 127 -14.99 23.33 11.14
CA LEU A 127 -15.06 23.36 9.69
C LEU A 127 -15.95 22.25 9.14
N ASN A 128 -15.78 21.03 9.63
CA ASN A 128 -16.61 19.90 9.22
C ASN A 128 -18.10 20.09 9.59
N ALA A 129 -18.38 20.69 10.73
CA ALA A 129 -19.74 21.04 11.13
C ALA A 129 -20.36 22.08 10.18
N VAL A 130 -19.61 23.14 9.82
CA VAL A 130 -20.06 24.15 8.82
C VAL A 130 -20.29 23.52 7.46
N VAL A 131 -19.41 22.60 7.04
CA VAL A 131 -19.59 21.85 5.78
C VAL A 131 -20.86 21.02 5.83
N ALA A 132 -21.09 20.24 6.90
CA ALA A 132 -22.31 19.47 7.08
C ALA A 132 -23.56 20.36 7.02
N GLN A 133 -23.54 21.55 7.67
CA GLN A 133 -24.58 22.52 7.58
C GLN A 133 -24.85 23.01 6.15
N ASN A 134 -23.79 23.27 5.37
CA ASN A 134 -23.92 23.69 3.98
C ASN A 134 -24.59 22.60 3.11
N PHE A 135 -24.40 21.34 3.45
CA PHE A 135 -25.08 20.20 2.82
C PHE A 135 -26.52 19.98 3.34
N GLY A 136 -27.02 20.83 4.23
CA GLY A 136 -28.40 20.80 4.74
C GLY A 136 -28.59 19.82 5.90
N CYS A 137 -27.51 19.38 6.55
CA CYS A 137 -27.62 18.48 7.70
C CYS A 137 -28.10 19.26 8.96
N SER A 138 -28.97 18.62 9.74
CA SER A 138 -29.43 19.12 11.02
C SER A 138 -28.56 18.67 12.19
N HIS A 139 -27.85 17.55 12.03
CA HIS A 139 -26.98 16.96 13.04
C HIS A 139 -25.63 16.59 12.40
N PHE A 140 -24.56 16.73 13.18
CA PHE A 140 -23.23 16.27 12.81
C PHE A 140 -22.71 15.31 13.88
N LEU A 141 -22.42 14.06 13.48
CA LEU A 141 -21.96 13.00 14.38
C LEU A 141 -20.45 13.14 14.62
N VAL A 142 -20.08 13.22 15.89
CA VAL A 142 -18.70 13.37 16.36
C VAL A 142 -18.35 12.17 17.22
N ARG A 143 -17.32 11.43 16.84
CA ARG A 143 -16.82 10.28 17.63
C ARG A 143 -16.33 10.75 19.00
N SER A 144 -16.63 10.00 20.05
CA SER A 144 -16.21 10.34 21.42
C SER A 144 -14.69 10.35 21.58
N SER A 145 -13.96 9.52 20.82
CA SER A 145 -12.50 9.51 20.78
C SER A 145 -11.89 10.83 20.23
N ALA A 146 -12.63 11.57 19.43
CA ALA A 146 -12.20 12.87 18.90
C ALA A 146 -12.41 14.04 19.87
N ALA A 147 -12.95 13.76 21.06
CA ALA A 147 -13.28 14.77 22.06
C ALA A 147 -12.11 15.02 23.02
N GLY A 148 -11.87 16.26 23.36
CA GLY A 148 -10.92 16.65 24.41
C GLY A 148 -10.44 18.09 24.32
N ALA A 149 -9.56 18.41 23.40
CA ALA A 149 -8.86 19.70 23.38
C ALA A 149 -9.65 20.88 22.78
N GLY A 150 -10.90 20.66 22.38
CA GLY A 150 -11.66 21.64 21.59
C GLY A 150 -13.02 22.06 22.14
N ASP A 151 -13.44 21.52 23.27
CA ASP A 151 -14.79 21.75 23.80
C ASP A 151 -15.09 23.21 24.08
N ALA A 152 -14.12 23.98 24.55
CA ALA A 152 -14.30 25.43 24.79
C ALA A 152 -14.47 26.22 23.47
N ILE A 153 -13.75 25.84 22.40
CA ILE A 153 -13.90 26.49 21.08
C ILE A 153 -15.24 26.12 20.46
N LEU A 154 -15.65 24.87 20.58
CA LEU A 154 -16.94 24.38 20.09
C LEU A 154 -18.09 25.02 20.83
N ALA A 155 -18.03 25.17 22.17
CA ALA A 155 -19.00 25.81 22.98
C ALA A 155 -19.18 27.31 22.59
N ARG A 156 -18.06 28.00 22.31
CA ARG A 156 -18.11 29.41 21.86
C ARG A 156 -18.68 29.55 20.43
N ALA A 157 -18.43 28.60 19.57
CA ALA A 157 -18.89 28.60 18.19
C ALA A 157 -20.33 28.06 18.05
N ALA A 158 -20.81 27.29 19.02
CA ALA A 158 -22.13 26.63 18.98
C ALA A 158 -23.30 27.61 18.73
N GLY A 159 -23.22 28.86 19.24
CA GLY A 159 -24.24 29.90 18.98
C GLY A 159 -24.33 30.37 17.53
N GLY A 160 -23.33 30.11 16.69
CA GLY A 160 -23.29 30.44 15.26
C GLY A 160 -23.57 29.25 14.32
N LEU A 161 -23.67 28.04 14.86
CA LEU A 161 -23.97 26.83 14.10
C LEU A 161 -25.47 26.52 14.13
N GLN A 162 -26.04 26.23 12.97
CA GLN A 162 -27.41 25.71 12.86
C GLN A 162 -27.44 24.18 13.00
N VAL A 163 -26.32 23.50 12.69
CA VAL A 163 -26.17 22.06 12.86
C VAL A 163 -25.84 21.70 14.31
N LYS A 164 -26.52 20.69 14.86
CA LYS A 164 -26.28 20.20 16.22
C LYS A 164 -25.15 19.18 16.22
N LEU A 165 -24.15 19.39 17.07
CA LEU A 165 -23.08 18.42 17.29
C LEU A 165 -23.59 17.31 18.22
N VAL A 166 -23.52 16.07 17.75
CA VAL A 166 -23.96 14.88 18.50
C VAL A 166 -22.75 13.99 18.74
N ARG A 167 -22.38 13.83 20.00
CA ARG A 167 -21.32 12.89 20.39
C ARG A 167 -21.85 11.48 20.33
N VAL A 168 -21.13 10.60 19.63
CA VAL A 168 -21.46 9.20 19.51
C VAL A 168 -20.38 8.34 20.14
N PRO A 169 -20.75 7.41 21.04
CA PRO A 169 -19.79 6.52 21.68
C PRO A 169 -19.22 5.56 20.65
N GLU A 170 -17.93 5.23 20.83
CA GLU A 170 -17.30 4.18 20.03
C GLU A 170 -18.02 2.85 20.27
N ARG A 171 -18.05 2.01 19.22
CA ARG A 171 -18.67 0.70 19.25
C ARG A 171 -17.62 -0.40 19.20
N VAL A 172 -17.73 -1.36 20.09
CA VAL A 172 -16.86 -2.54 20.18
C VAL A 172 -17.67 -3.82 20.06
N TYR A 173 -17.09 -4.86 19.48
CA TYR A 173 -17.76 -6.14 19.38
C TYR A 173 -17.70 -6.90 20.70
N ALA A 174 -18.85 -7.29 21.23
CA ALA A 174 -19.02 -8.11 22.42
C ALA A 174 -19.36 -9.55 22.01
N PRO A 175 -18.38 -10.49 22.09
CA PRO A 175 -18.58 -11.87 21.63
C PRO A 175 -19.69 -12.63 22.38
N ASP A 176 -19.82 -12.33 23.68
CA ASP A 176 -20.85 -12.90 24.56
C ASP A 176 -22.27 -12.53 24.15
N ARG A 177 -22.42 -11.40 23.50
CA ARG A 177 -23.72 -10.89 22.99
C ARG A 177 -23.87 -11.07 21.49
N GLY A 178 -22.81 -11.43 20.76
CA GLY A 178 -22.80 -11.50 19.31
C GLY A 178 -23.12 -10.16 18.63
N ALA A 179 -22.90 -9.03 19.30
CA ALA A 179 -23.36 -7.70 18.87
C ALA A 179 -22.34 -6.60 19.20
N PHE A 180 -22.48 -5.48 18.50
CA PHE A 180 -21.75 -4.25 18.83
C PHE A 180 -22.46 -3.48 19.94
N VAL A 181 -21.69 -3.06 20.93
CA VAL A 181 -22.15 -2.31 22.10
C VAL A 181 -21.30 -1.05 22.27
N ALA A 182 -21.82 -0.06 22.99
CA ALA A 182 -21.02 1.12 23.33
C ALA A 182 -19.83 0.73 24.21
N GLU A 183 -18.67 1.31 23.95
CA GLU A 183 -17.41 0.94 24.63
C GLU A 183 -17.46 1.15 26.14
N ASP A 184 -18.16 2.21 26.60
CA ASP A 184 -18.38 2.53 28.01
C ASP A 184 -19.24 1.51 28.76
N GLY A 185 -19.97 0.67 28.03
CA GLY A 185 -20.83 -0.40 28.58
C GLY A 185 -20.17 -1.77 28.71
N VAL A 186 -18.89 -1.92 28.39
CA VAL A 186 -18.19 -3.22 28.37
C VAL A 186 -16.89 -3.18 29.16
N ARG A 187 -16.62 -4.22 29.96
CA ARG A 187 -15.28 -4.40 30.52
C ARG A 187 -14.29 -4.58 29.36
N ALA A 188 -13.20 -3.81 29.33
CA ALA A 188 -12.21 -3.82 28.25
C ALA A 188 -11.69 -5.22 27.88
N ALA A 189 -11.63 -6.15 28.86
CA ALA A 189 -11.22 -7.54 28.65
C ALA A 189 -12.23 -8.41 27.87
N ALA A 190 -13.49 -7.97 27.74
CA ALA A 190 -14.54 -8.71 27.03
C ALA A 190 -14.78 -8.20 25.60
N ALA A 191 -14.22 -7.04 25.24
CA ALA A 191 -14.36 -6.46 23.91
C ALA A 191 -13.33 -7.04 22.94
N LYS A 192 -13.75 -7.36 21.72
CA LYS A 192 -12.83 -7.70 20.62
C LYS A 192 -12.64 -6.50 19.69
N THR A 193 -11.38 -6.17 19.46
CA THR A 193 -10.95 -5.20 18.47
C THR A 193 -9.89 -5.84 17.58
N LEU A 194 -9.73 -5.32 16.39
CA LEU A 194 -8.68 -5.76 15.46
C LEU A 194 -7.80 -4.53 15.14
N PRO A 195 -6.57 -4.49 15.66
CA PRO A 195 -5.67 -3.38 15.41
C PRO A 195 -5.34 -3.22 13.92
N PRO A 196 -5.11 -2.00 13.41
CA PRO A 196 -4.77 -1.77 12.00
C PRO A 196 -3.56 -2.59 11.52
N ALA A 197 -2.56 -2.78 12.37
CA ALA A 197 -1.38 -3.60 12.07
C ALA A 197 -1.76 -5.08 11.83
N GLU A 198 -2.66 -5.64 12.64
CA GLU A 198 -3.13 -7.02 12.48
C GLU A 198 -3.98 -7.17 11.22
N ILE A 199 -4.81 -6.18 10.89
CA ILE A 199 -5.58 -6.17 9.63
C ILE A 199 -4.63 -6.19 8.43
N ALA A 200 -3.61 -5.32 8.45
CA ALA A 200 -2.59 -5.25 7.42
C ALA A 200 -1.82 -6.58 7.26
N GLU A 201 -1.46 -7.21 8.37
CA GLU A 201 -0.81 -8.52 8.37
C GLU A 201 -1.72 -9.61 7.80
N ARG A 202 -2.98 -9.69 8.26
CA ARG A 202 -3.96 -10.67 7.75
C ARG A 202 -4.20 -10.52 6.25
N LEU A 203 -4.31 -9.27 5.76
CA LEU A 203 -4.41 -9.00 4.32
C LEU A 203 -3.15 -9.43 3.58
N ALA A 204 -1.97 -9.09 4.10
CA ALA A 204 -0.69 -9.43 3.47
C ALA A 204 -0.47 -10.95 3.36
N TRP A 205 -0.90 -11.71 4.37
CA TRP A 205 -0.79 -13.18 4.40
C TRP A 205 -2.00 -13.92 3.82
N GLY A 206 -3.03 -13.20 3.36
CA GLY A 206 -4.26 -13.81 2.88
C GLY A 206 -5.07 -14.52 3.96
N ARG A 207 -4.77 -14.27 5.25
CA ARG A 207 -5.47 -14.86 6.38
C ARG A 207 -6.92 -14.37 6.47
N GLU A 208 -7.76 -15.15 7.07
CA GLU A 208 -9.15 -14.78 7.30
C GLU A 208 -9.27 -13.57 8.22
N ILE A 209 -10.08 -12.60 7.82
CA ILE A 209 -10.51 -11.48 8.66
C ILE A 209 -11.88 -11.85 9.19
N PRO A 210 -12.11 -11.83 10.52
CA PRO A 210 -13.35 -12.27 11.11
C PRO A 210 -14.57 -11.52 10.59
N SER A 211 -15.66 -12.23 10.35
CA SER A 211 -16.91 -11.68 9.81
C SER A 211 -17.55 -10.61 10.71
N TRP A 212 -17.27 -10.65 12.01
CA TRP A 212 -17.72 -9.59 12.93
C TRP A 212 -17.01 -8.27 12.70
N PHE A 213 -15.79 -8.26 12.11
CA PHE A 213 -14.99 -7.04 11.93
C PHE A 213 -15.47 -6.22 10.73
N SER A 214 -15.72 -6.85 9.59
CA SER A 214 -16.04 -6.13 8.36
C SER A 214 -17.04 -6.90 7.48
N PHE A 215 -17.52 -6.22 6.44
CA PHE A 215 -18.41 -6.81 5.43
C PHE A 215 -17.60 -7.57 4.38
N PRO A 216 -18.12 -8.71 3.87
CA PRO A 216 -17.42 -9.48 2.84
C PRO A 216 -17.05 -8.66 1.61
N GLU A 217 -17.93 -7.78 1.16
CA GLU A 217 -17.74 -6.94 -0.03
C GLU A 217 -16.63 -5.90 0.20
N VAL A 218 -16.54 -5.34 1.40
CA VAL A 218 -15.45 -4.42 1.79
C VAL A 218 -14.11 -5.17 1.81
N LEU A 219 -14.09 -6.39 2.38
CA LEU A 219 -12.89 -7.22 2.39
C LEU A 219 -12.45 -7.63 0.98
N GLN A 220 -13.40 -7.87 0.08
CA GLN A 220 -13.11 -8.16 -1.32
C GLN A 220 -12.39 -6.98 -2.01
N GLU A 221 -12.88 -5.76 -1.83
CA GLU A 221 -12.24 -4.56 -2.37
C GLU A 221 -10.86 -4.29 -1.75
N LEU A 222 -10.71 -4.51 -0.44
CA LEU A 222 -9.40 -4.41 0.23
C LEU A 222 -8.40 -5.43 -0.33
N ARG A 223 -8.82 -6.68 -0.52
CA ARG A 223 -7.97 -7.74 -1.11
C ARG A 223 -7.64 -7.49 -2.57
N ARG A 224 -8.54 -6.82 -3.30
CA ARG A 224 -8.30 -6.42 -4.69
C ARG A 224 -7.22 -5.33 -4.79
N SER A 225 -7.26 -4.36 -3.90
CA SER A 225 -6.30 -3.25 -3.88
C SER A 225 -4.97 -3.61 -3.20
N ARG A 226 -5.01 -4.55 -2.26
CA ARG A 226 -3.86 -5.07 -1.52
C ARG A 226 -3.89 -6.60 -1.56
N PRO A 227 -3.48 -7.20 -2.69
CA PRO A 227 -3.45 -8.65 -2.81
C PRO A 227 -2.49 -9.26 -1.78
N PRO A 228 -2.72 -10.51 -1.34
CA PRO A 228 -1.80 -11.20 -0.44
C PRO A 228 -0.43 -11.38 -1.10
N ARG A 229 0.62 -11.52 -0.30
CA ARG A 229 2.01 -11.69 -0.79
C ARG A 229 2.14 -12.77 -1.85
N SER A 230 1.40 -13.86 -1.71
CA SER A 230 1.37 -14.95 -2.71
C SER A 230 0.86 -14.54 -4.10
N ARG A 231 0.21 -13.36 -4.20
CA ARG A 231 -0.28 -12.78 -5.46
C ARG A 231 0.41 -11.46 -5.82
N GLN A 232 1.25 -10.91 -4.93
CA GLN A 232 2.04 -9.72 -5.22
C GLN A 232 3.22 -10.07 -6.11
N GLY A 233 3.65 -9.11 -6.94
CA GLY A 233 4.93 -9.19 -7.64
C GLY A 233 6.10 -9.14 -6.66
N PHE A 234 7.23 -9.70 -7.07
CA PHE A 234 8.48 -9.58 -6.33
C PHE A 234 9.70 -9.62 -7.25
N THR A 235 10.79 -9.09 -6.76
CA THR A 235 12.09 -9.12 -7.44
C THR A 235 13.08 -9.96 -6.65
N VAL A 236 13.74 -10.93 -7.30
CA VAL A 236 14.97 -11.56 -6.79
C VAL A 236 16.14 -10.89 -7.49
N PHE A 237 16.92 -10.15 -6.73
CA PHE A 237 18.06 -9.39 -7.23
C PHE A 237 19.36 -10.04 -6.81
N PHE A 238 20.05 -10.68 -7.75
CA PHE A 238 21.35 -11.29 -7.52
C PHE A 238 22.46 -10.25 -7.59
N THR A 239 23.46 -10.38 -6.72
CA THR A 239 24.73 -9.64 -6.77
C THR A 239 25.89 -10.59 -6.46
N GLY A 240 27.08 -10.27 -6.88
CA GLY A 240 28.27 -11.10 -6.67
C GLY A 240 29.31 -10.92 -7.78
N LEU A 241 30.47 -11.46 -7.60
CA LEU A 241 31.62 -11.39 -8.53
C LEU A 241 31.29 -11.95 -9.94
N PRO A 242 31.95 -11.54 -11.01
CA PRO A 242 31.92 -12.24 -12.29
C PRO A 242 32.17 -13.74 -12.10
N SER A 243 31.55 -14.60 -12.87
CA SER A 243 31.66 -16.07 -12.79
C SER A 243 31.24 -16.72 -11.44
N SER A 244 30.60 -15.97 -10.51
CA SER A 244 30.14 -16.53 -9.23
C SER A 244 28.91 -17.46 -9.36
N GLY A 245 28.25 -17.53 -10.53
CA GLY A 245 27.09 -18.40 -10.76
C GLY A 245 25.74 -17.71 -10.85
N LYS A 246 25.65 -16.38 -10.74
CA LYS A 246 24.40 -15.60 -10.75
C LYS A 246 23.43 -15.97 -11.88
N SER A 247 23.89 -15.91 -13.13
CA SER A 247 23.04 -16.23 -14.30
C SER A 247 22.60 -17.69 -14.31
N THR A 248 23.43 -18.60 -13.81
CA THR A 248 23.07 -20.02 -13.68
C THR A 248 21.94 -20.19 -12.67
N LEU A 249 22.07 -19.60 -11.47
CA LEU A 249 21.03 -19.64 -10.45
C LEU A 249 19.74 -18.97 -10.91
N ALA A 250 19.85 -17.81 -11.58
CA ALA A 250 18.69 -17.10 -12.10
C ALA A 250 17.93 -17.92 -13.15
N ASN A 251 18.62 -18.64 -14.02
CA ASN A 251 17.98 -19.51 -15.02
C ASN A 251 17.31 -20.74 -14.39
N VAL A 252 17.96 -21.41 -13.41
CA VAL A 252 17.34 -22.53 -12.70
C VAL A 252 16.11 -22.05 -11.91
N LEU A 253 16.22 -20.91 -11.23
CA LEU A 253 15.09 -20.30 -10.51
C LEU A 253 13.94 -19.92 -11.46
N LEU A 254 14.26 -19.36 -12.63
CA LEU A 254 13.27 -19.06 -13.68
C LEU A 254 12.43 -20.30 -14.02
N VAL A 255 13.10 -21.42 -14.32
CA VAL A 255 12.42 -22.67 -14.66
C VAL A 255 11.52 -23.15 -13.50
N LYS A 256 12.01 -23.09 -12.26
CA LYS A 256 11.23 -23.50 -11.08
C LYS A 256 10.00 -22.62 -10.87
N LEU A 257 10.15 -21.30 -11.00
CA LEU A 257 9.03 -20.35 -10.85
C LEU A 257 8.00 -20.51 -11.99
N LEU A 258 8.44 -20.77 -13.21
CA LEU A 258 7.55 -21.10 -14.33
C LEU A 258 6.78 -22.40 -14.09
N GLN A 259 7.40 -23.41 -13.47
CA GLN A 259 6.73 -24.65 -13.08
C GLN A 259 5.68 -24.43 -11.98
N ILE A 260 5.96 -23.58 -10.99
CA ILE A 260 4.99 -23.18 -9.97
C ILE A 260 3.80 -22.45 -10.61
N GLY A 261 4.05 -21.61 -11.61
CA GLY A 261 3.01 -20.89 -12.34
C GLY A 261 2.40 -19.71 -11.59
N GLY A 262 1.24 -19.26 -12.07
CA GLY A 262 0.41 -18.24 -11.42
C GLY A 262 0.81 -16.78 -11.69
N ARG A 263 2.08 -16.50 -12.05
CA ARG A 263 2.57 -15.14 -12.34
C ARG A 263 3.59 -15.15 -13.49
N PRO A 264 3.62 -14.10 -14.32
CA PRO A 264 4.66 -13.96 -15.34
C PRO A 264 6.02 -13.76 -14.67
N VAL A 265 7.05 -14.44 -15.22
CA VAL A 265 8.44 -14.36 -14.74
C VAL A 265 9.30 -13.77 -15.84
N THR A 266 10.08 -12.75 -15.52
CA THR A 266 11.00 -12.06 -16.44
C THR A 266 12.42 -12.15 -15.92
N LEU A 267 13.34 -12.64 -16.75
CA LEU A 267 14.76 -12.63 -16.46
C LEU A 267 15.43 -11.39 -17.05
N LEU A 268 16.01 -10.58 -16.18
CA LEU A 268 16.82 -9.41 -16.52
C LEU A 268 18.31 -9.76 -16.32
N ASP A 269 18.85 -10.54 -17.24
CA ASP A 269 20.28 -10.87 -17.27
C ASP A 269 21.10 -9.65 -17.68
N GLY A 270 22.23 -9.42 -17.02
CA GLY A 270 23.06 -8.24 -17.23
C GLY A 270 23.58 -8.08 -18.66
N ASP A 271 23.90 -9.16 -19.38
CA ASP A 271 24.36 -9.10 -20.76
C ASP A 271 23.22 -8.75 -21.73
N ILE A 272 22.02 -9.31 -21.50
CA ILE A 272 20.81 -9.05 -22.31
C ILE A 272 20.37 -7.60 -22.14
N VAL A 273 20.29 -7.15 -20.88
CA VAL A 273 19.89 -5.76 -20.59
C VAL A 273 20.89 -4.76 -21.18
N ARG A 274 22.20 -5.04 -21.06
CA ARG A 274 23.21 -4.17 -21.65
C ARG A 274 23.08 -4.07 -23.17
N LYS A 275 22.75 -5.16 -23.83
CA LYS A 275 22.54 -5.17 -25.29
C LYS A 275 21.34 -4.34 -25.74
N HIS A 276 20.22 -4.37 -24.98
CA HIS A 276 18.95 -3.81 -25.43
C HIS A 276 18.57 -2.48 -24.78
N LEU A 277 18.98 -2.23 -23.52
CA LEU A 277 18.63 -1.03 -22.77
C LEU A 277 19.81 -0.10 -22.47
N SER A 278 21.05 -0.60 -22.62
CA SER A 278 22.24 0.10 -22.18
C SER A 278 23.42 -0.11 -23.12
N SER A 279 23.15 -0.27 -24.43
CA SER A 279 24.17 -0.55 -25.43
C SER A 279 25.18 0.61 -25.61
N GLU A 280 24.79 1.83 -25.30
CA GLU A 280 25.63 3.03 -25.32
C GLU A 280 26.54 3.16 -24.10
N LEU A 281 26.29 2.40 -23.02
CA LEU A 281 27.05 2.52 -21.77
C LEU A 281 28.37 1.74 -21.81
N GLY A 282 29.45 2.41 -21.40
CA GLY A 282 30.75 1.78 -21.14
C GLY A 282 30.79 1.04 -19.79
N PHE A 283 32.00 0.87 -19.24
CA PHE A 283 32.25 0.14 -17.99
C PHE A 283 32.72 1.01 -16.82
N SER A 284 32.69 2.35 -16.99
CA SER A 284 32.97 3.25 -15.87
C SER A 284 32.00 3.02 -14.71
N ARG A 285 32.38 3.46 -13.52
CA ARG A 285 31.54 3.36 -12.31
C ARG A 285 30.15 3.98 -12.53
N GLU A 286 30.08 5.14 -13.14
CA GLU A 286 28.84 5.87 -13.44
C GLU A 286 27.97 5.07 -14.41
N HIS A 287 28.54 4.54 -15.48
CA HIS A 287 27.81 3.76 -16.47
C HIS A 287 27.32 2.44 -15.89
N ARG A 288 28.10 1.79 -15.01
CA ARG A 288 27.64 0.58 -14.30
C ARG A 288 26.46 0.90 -13.38
N ASN A 289 26.53 1.99 -12.59
CA ASN A 289 25.46 2.40 -11.71
C ASN A 289 24.19 2.75 -12.50
N LEU A 290 24.32 3.47 -13.60
CA LEU A 290 23.19 3.80 -14.49
C LEU A 290 22.53 2.53 -15.05
N ASN A 291 23.33 1.56 -15.51
CA ASN A 291 22.80 0.28 -15.98
C ASN A 291 22.03 -0.46 -14.88
N ILE A 292 22.55 -0.51 -13.65
CA ILE A 292 21.86 -1.13 -12.51
C ILE A 292 20.58 -0.39 -12.16
N ALA A 293 20.57 0.95 -12.17
CA ALA A 293 19.37 1.75 -11.94
C ALA A 293 18.28 1.49 -13.00
N ARG A 294 18.66 1.35 -14.28
CA ARG A 294 17.73 0.98 -15.36
C ARG A 294 17.14 -0.43 -15.16
N ILE A 295 17.97 -1.41 -14.75
CA ILE A 295 17.48 -2.75 -14.39
C ILE A 295 16.48 -2.64 -13.23
N GLY A 296 16.80 -1.85 -12.20
CA GLY A 296 15.95 -1.62 -11.05
C GLY A 296 14.60 -1.01 -11.43
N PHE A 297 14.59 -0.02 -12.33
CA PHE A 297 13.36 0.58 -12.83
C PHE A 297 12.48 -0.43 -13.58
N VAL A 298 13.05 -1.20 -14.51
CA VAL A 298 12.29 -2.25 -15.22
C VAL A 298 11.75 -3.30 -14.25
N ALA A 299 12.57 -3.72 -13.27
CA ALA A 299 12.15 -4.67 -12.26
C ALA A 299 11.01 -4.11 -11.38
N SER A 300 11.05 -2.82 -11.04
CA SER A 300 9.98 -2.17 -10.27
C SER A 300 8.65 -2.17 -11.02
N GLU A 301 8.66 -1.89 -12.32
CA GLU A 301 7.45 -1.92 -13.15
C GLU A 301 6.89 -3.35 -13.32
N ILE A 302 7.76 -4.37 -13.43
CA ILE A 302 7.34 -5.78 -13.44
C ILE A 302 6.69 -6.14 -12.10
N THR A 303 7.34 -5.80 -10.98
CA THR A 303 6.86 -6.07 -9.62
C THR A 303 5.51 -5.38 -9.35
N LYS A 304 5.39 -4.12 -9.72
CA LYS A 304 4.16 -3.31 -9.59
C LYS A 304 2.97 -3.93 -10.34
N ASN A 305 3.24 -4.60 -11.46
CA ASN A 305 2.23 -5.31 -12.26
C ASN A 305 2.07 -6.79 -11.85
N ASN A 306 2.42 -7.14 -10.61
CA ASN A 306 2.31 -8.48 -10.02
C ASN A 306 3.16 -9.56 -10.73
N GLY A 307 4.14 -9.17 -11.54
CA GLY A 307 5.10 -10.07 -12.14
C GLY A 307 6.28 -10.38 -11.22
N ILE A 308 7.07 -11.36 -11.62
CA ILE A 308 8.32 -11.75 -10.94
C ILE A 308 9.49 -11.29 -11.81
N ALA A 309 10.39 -10.48 -11.23
CA ALA A 309 11.62 -10.07 -11.89
C ALA A 309 12.82 -10.82 -11.28
N LEU A 310 13.62 -11.48 -12.13
CA LEU A 310 14.89 -12.10 -11.75
C LEU A 310 16.01 -11.25 -12.35
N CYS A 311 16.75 -10.53 -11.52
CA CYS A 311 17.83 -9.64 -11.97
C CYS A 311 19.16 -10.27 -11.64
N ALA A 312 20.02 -10.50 -12.65
CA ALA A 312 21.33 -11.18 -12.46
C ALA A 312 22.54 -10.30 -12.85
N PRO A 313 22.60 -9.02 -12.48
CA PRO A 313 23.78 -8.17 -12.71
C PRO A 313 24.91 -8.48 -11.67
N ILE A 314 26.08 -7.87 -11.88
CA ILE A 314 27.15 -7.87 -10.86
C ILE A 314 26.76 -6.95 -9.70
N ALA A 315 26.28 -5.73 -9.99
CA ALA A 315 25.88 -4.70 -9.02
C ALA A 315 26.90 -4.50 -7.88
N PRO A 316 28.13 -4.05 -8.18
CA PRO A 316 29.25 -4.12 -7.24
C PRO A 316 29.13 -3.10 -6.08
N TYR A 317 28.37 -2.02 -6.24
CA TYR A 317 28.32 -0.92 -5.29
C TYR A 317 27.05 -0.93 -4.45
N ASP A 318 27.20 -0.72 -3.14
CA ASP A 318 26.10 -0.79 -2.17
C ASP A 318 25.05 0.30 -2.40
N ALA A 319 25.48 1.51 -2.68
CA ALA A 319 24.57 2.66 -2.88
C ALA A 319 23.53 2.41 -3.98
N VAL A 320 23.94 1.85 -5.12
CA VAL A 320 22.99 1.58 -6.22
C VAL A 320 22.09 0.40 -5.93
N ARG A 321 22.55 -0.61 -5.17
CA ARG A 321 21.68 -1.73 -4.71
C ARG A 321 20.57 -1.21 -3.79
N LYS A 322 20.92 -0.32 -2.83
CA LYS A 322 19.94 0.36 -1.96
C LYS A 322 18.96 1.23 -2.73
N GLN A 323 19.43 1.95 -3.74
CA GLN A 323 18.58 2.71 -4.65
C GLN A 323 17.57 1.80 -5.36
N VAL A 324 18.01 0.68 -5.91
CA VAL A 324 17.13 -0.30 -6.58
C VAL A 324 16.10 -0.89 -5.60
N ARG A 325 16.52 -1.25 -4.39
CA ARG A 325 15.63 -1.71 -3.34
C ARG A 325 14.53 -0.67 -3.06
N ALA A 326 14.90 0.58 -2.86
CA ALA A 326 13.97 1.67 -2.58
C ALA A 326 12.97 1.93 -3.73
N MET A 327 13.33 1.61 -4.99
CA MET A 327 12.41 1.68 -6.13
C MET A 327 11.37 0.55 -6.13
N ILE A 328 11.73 -0.64 -5.62
CA ILE A 328 10.93 -1.85 -5.77
C ILE A 328 10.04 -2.11 -4.56
N GLU A 329 10.54 -1.96 -3.33
CA GLU A 329 9.81 -2.28 -2.08
C GLU A 329 8.44 -1.59 -1.94
N PRO A 330 8.21 -0.37 -2.43
CA PRO A 330 6.87 0.23 -2.40
C PRO A 330 5.82 -0.51 -3.24
N HIS A 331 6.27 -1.35 -4.19
CA HIS A 331 5.41 -2.04 -5.16
C HIS A 331 5.25 -3.54 -4.90
N GLY A 332 6.14 -4.15 -4.11
CA GLY A 332 6.09 -5.58 -3.80
C GLY A 332 7.36 -6.08 -3.14
N GLY A 333 7.62 -7.39 -3.22
CA GLY A 333 8.77 -8.01 -2.57
C GLY A 333 10.11 -7.69 -3.22
N PHE A 334 11.15 -7.56 -2.39
CA PHE A 334 12.52 -7.45 -2.85
C PHE A 334 13.43 -8.38 -2.05
N LEU A 335 14.03 -9.36 -2.71
CA LEU A 335 15.02 -10.28 -2.13
C LEU A 335 16.39 -10.03 -2.76
N LEU A 336 17.35 -9.51 -1.99
CA LEU A 336 18.75 -9.41 -2.38
C LEU A 336 19.44 -10.74 -2.09
N VAL A 337 19.93 -11.41 -3.13
CA VAL A 337 20.72 -12.64 -3.04
C VAL A 337 22.18 -12.33 -3.33
N HIS A 338 23.03 -12.43 -2.32
CA HIS A 338 24.47 -12.33 -2.47
C HIS A 338 25.06 -13.68 -2.85
N VAL A 339 25.54 -13.80 -4.10
CA VAL A 339 26.28 -14.99 -4.53
C VAL A 339 27.73 -14.81 -4.09
N SER A 340 28.04 -15.32 -2.89
CA SER A 340 29.27 -15.07 -2.11
C SER A 340 30.43 -16.02 -2.47
N THR A 341 30.39 -16.62 -3.65
CA THR A 341 31.47 -17.53 -4.14
C THR A 341 32.81 -16.81 -4.11
N PRO A 342 33.82 -17.43 -3.47
CA PRO A 342 35.16 -16.86 -3.35
C PRO A 342 35.79 -16.51 -4.70
N ILE A 343 36.59 -15.43 -4.74
CA ILE A 343 37.22 -14.95 -5.97
C ILE A 343 38.11 -16.03 -6.64
N ALA A 344 38.84 -16.85 -5.85
CA ALA A 344 39.67 -17.92 -6.34
C ALA A 344 38.86 -18.92 -7.17
N VAL A 345 37.67 -19.29 -6.72
CA VAL A 345 36.75 -20.17 -7.44
C VAL A 345 36.19 -19.51 -8.69
N CYS A 346 35.85 -18.19 -8.60
CA CYS A 346 35.40 -17.41 -9.74
C CYS A 346 36.47 -17.31 -10.84
N GLU A 347 37.74 -17.13 -10.47
CA GLU A 347 38.89 -17.11 -11.38
C GLU A 347 39.12 -18.48 -12.05
N GLN A 348 39.03 -19.59 -11.31
CA GLN A 348 39.11 -20.94 -11.89
C GLN A 348 38.02 -21.20 -12.94
N ARG A 349 36.81 -20.68 -12.69
CA ARG A 349 35.68 -20.83 -13.60
C ARG A 349 35.81 -20.01 -14.86
N ASP A 350 36.36 -18.83 -14.79
CA ASP A 350 36.58 -17.77 -15.81
C ASP A 350 36.09 -18.07 -17.24
N ARG A 351 34.82 -18.45 -17.40
CA ARG A 351 34.24 -18.95 -18.66
C ARG A 351 34.42 -18.02 -19.85
N LYS A 352 34.60 -16.72 -19.60
CA LYS A 352 34.75 -15.68 -20.64
C LYS A 352 36.24 -15.23 -20.79
N GLY A 353 37.17 -15.77 -20.03
CA GLY A 353 38.58 -15.38 -19.99
C GLY A 353 38.78 -13.94 -19.50
N LEU A 354 37.82 -13.38 -18.74
CA LEU A 354 37.85 -12.00 -18.31
C LEU A 354 38.82 -11.79 -17.13
N TYR A 355 38.90 -12.72 -16.21
CA TYR A 355 39.87 -12.66 -15.10
C TYR A 355 41.31 -12.74 -15.64
N ALA A 356 41.60 -13.65 -16.54
CA ALA A 356 42.92 -13.73 -17.18
C ALA A 356 43.30 -12.42 -17.86
N LYS A 357 42.40 -11.80 -18.61
CA LYS A 357 42.62 -10.51 -19.26
C LYS A 357 42.76 -9.35 -18.24
N ALA A 358 42.01 -9.38 -17.14
CA ALA A 358 42.11 -8.37 -16.08
C ALA A 358 43.45 -8.46 -15.34
N ARG A 359 43.90 -9.67 -15.01
CA ARG A 359 45.21 -9.92 -14.39
C ARG A 359 46.37 -9.54 -15.31
N ALA A 360 46.21 -9.69 -16.62
CA ALA A 360 47.17 -9.24 -17.63
C ALA A 360 47.11 -7.72 -17.89
N GLY A 361 46.22 -6.96 -17.19
CA GLY A 361 46.07 -5.52 -17.36
C GLY A 361 45.36 -5.06 -18.68
N ILE A 362 44.85 -6.02 -19.47
CA ILE A 362 44.16 -5.77 -20.72
C ILE A 362 42.77 -5.20 -20.47
N VAL A 363 42.04 -5.74 -19.48
CA VAL A 363 40.73 -5.20 -19.02
C VAL A 363 40.97 -4.36 -17.77
N LYS A 364 40.69 -3.06 -17.89
CA LYS A 364 40.75 -2.09 -16.79
C LYS A 364 39.43 -2.10 -16.03
N GLU A 365 39.44 -1.63 -14.77
CA GLU A 365 38.24 -1.46 -13.92
C GLU A 365 37.41 -2.76 -13.81
N PHE A 366 38.06 -3.89 -13.66
CA PHE A 366 37.38 -5.19 -13.54
C PHE A 366 37.03 -5.48 -12.08
N THR A 367 35.73 -5.67 -11.80
CA THR A 367 35.20 -5.92 -10.46
C THR A 367 35.86 -7.15 -9.79
N GLY A 368 36.43 -6.94 -8.62
CA GLY A 368 37.13 -7.95 -7.83
C GLY A 368 38.62 -8.07 -8.15
N VAL A 369 39.16 -7.39 -9.16
CA VAL A 369 40.60 -7.38 -9.49
C VAL A 369 41.17 -5.97 -9.41
N SER A 370 40.73 -5.06 -10.26
CA SER A 370 41.19 -3.66 -10.32
C SER A 370 40.11 -2.65 -9.91
N ASP A 371 38.89 -3.10 -9.65
CA ASP A 371 37.76 -2.33 -9.16
C ASP A 371 37.10 -3.06 -7.99
N PRO A 372 36.69 -2.38 -6.91
CA PRO A 372 36.17 -3.03 -5.73
C PRO A 372 34.79 -3.67 -5.96
N TYR A 373 34.51 -4.71 -5.20
CA TYR A 373 33.17 -5.24 -4.97
C TYR A 373 32.81 -4.98 -3.49
N GLU A 374 31.80 -4.19 -3.28
CA GLU A 374 31.27 -3.89 -1.95
C GLU A 374 30.30 -4.99 -1.55
N GLU A 375 30.68 -5.86 -0.60
CA GLU A 375 29.83 -6.92 -0.10
C GLU A 375 28.57 -6.37 0.58
N PRO A 376 27.37 -6.86 0.20
CA PRO A 376 26.13 -6.39 0.82
C PRO A 376 26.03 -6.89 2.28
N GLN A 377 25.79 -5.95 3.20
CA GLN A 377 25.56 -6.26 4.61
C GLN A 377 24.07 -6.52 4.91
N ASP A 378 23.21 -6.22 3.96
CA ASP A 378 21.74 -6.29 4.05
C ASP A 378 21.14 -7.33 3.09
N ALA A 379 21.94 -8.30 2.65
CA ALA A 379 21.44 -9.40 1.82
C ALA A 379 20.44 -10.25 2.61
N GLY A 380 19.27 -10.52 2.00
CA GLY A 380 18.30 -11.44 2.58
C GLY A 380 18.79 -12.89 2.56
N LEU A 381 19.70 -13.23 1.62
CA LEU A 381 20.30 -14.56 1.52
C LEU A 381 21.72 -14.45 0.94
N ALA A 382 22.68 -15.16 1.54
CA ALA A 382 24.03 -15.33 1.01
C ALA A 382 24.24 -16.79 0.59
N ILE A 383 24.75 -17.01 -0.63
CA ILE A 383 24.90 -18.34 -1.21
C ILE A 383 26.31 -18.48 -1.79
N ASP A 384 27.09 -19.41 -1.24
CA ASP A 384 28.32 -19.88 -1.84
C ASP A 384 28.02 -21.05 -2.78
N THR A 385 28.43 -20.93 -4.05
CA THR A 385 28.20 -21.94 -5.08
C THR A 385 29.45 -22.87 -5.30
N SER A 386 30.46 -22.82 -4.42
CA SER A 386 31.70 -23.54 -4.60
C SER A 386 31.49 -25.05 -4.68
N GLU A 387 30.72 -25.58 -3.71
CA GLU A 387 30.50 -27.02 -3.51
C GLU A 387 29.04 -27.44 -3.65
N ARG A 388 28.13 -26.50 -3.89
CA ARG A 388 26.70 -26.77 -4.01
C ARG A 388 26.27 -26.82 -5.46
N SER A 389 25.33 -27.72 -5.77
CA SER A 389 24.65 -27.71 -7.06
C SER A 389 23.79 -26.47 -7.23
N PRO A 390 23.52 -26.02 -8.46
CA PRO A 390 22.61 -24.94 -8.72
C PRO A 390 21.20 -25.18 -8.15
N GLU A 391 20.76 -26.45 -8.17
CA GLU A 391 19.45 -26.88 -7.66
C GLU A 391 19.36 -26.71 -6.13
N GLU A 392 20.40 -27.11 -5.38
CA GLU A 392 20.44 -26.90 -3.93
C GLU A 392 20.46 -25.41 -3.55
N CYS A 393 21.22 -24.61 -4.30
CA CYS A 393 21.27 -23.18 -4.11
C CYS A 393 19.89 -22.53 -4.36
N VAL A 394 19.20 -22.93 -5.43
CA VAL A 394 17.87 -22.42 -5.78
C VAL A 394 16.82 -22.91 -4.79
N GLN A 395 16.94 -24.12 -4.24
CA GLN A 395 16.06 -24.61 -3.19
C GLN A 395 16.10 -23.69 -1.95
N ALA A 396 17.27 -23.19 -1.56
CA ALA A 396 17.39 -22.23 -0.46
C ALA A 396 16.67 -20.91 -0.77
N ILE A 397 16.70 -20.45 -2.02
CA ILE A 397 15.97 -19.25 -2.44
C ILE A 397 14.45 -19.48 -2.37
N LEU A 398 13.98 -20.64 -2.88
CA LEU A 398 12.56 -21.00 -2.86
C LEU A 398 12.03 -21.09 -1.42
N LEU A 399 12.76 -21.74 -0.51
CA LEU A 399 12.39 -21.81 0.90
C LEU A 399 12.31 -20.43 1.56
N HIS A 400 13.22 -19.52 1.18
CA HIS A 400 13.14 -18.14 1.67
C HIS A 400 11.91 -17.41 1.15
N LEU A 401 11.60 -17.54 -0.15
CA LEU A 401 10.40 -16.95 -0.76
C LEU A 401 9.10 -17.51 -0.17
N GLU A 402 9.08 -18.81 0.15
CA GLU A 402 7.97 -19.48 0.84
C GLU A 402 7.79 -18.93 2.26
N LYS A 403 8.88 -18.85 3.03
CA LYS A 403 8.87 -18.26 4.38
C LYS A 403 8.34 -16.82 4.38
N GLU A 404 8.68 -16.03 3.36
CA GLU A 404 8.19 -14.66 3.20
C GLU A 404 6.77 -14.59 2.61
N GLY A 405 6.17 -15.72 2.23
CA GLY A 405 4.80 -15.80 1.72
C GLY A 405 4.63 -15.41 0.25
N TYR A 406 5.71 -15.27 -0.52
CA TYR A 406 5.64 -14.93 -1.94
C TYR A 406 5.32 -16.12 -2.84
N ILE A 407 5.63 -17.33 -2.41
CA ILE A 407 5.22 -18.57 -3.06
C ILE A 407 4.56 -19.48 -2.03
N GLY A 408 3.62 -20.32 -2.47
CA GLY A 408 3.01 -21.33 -1.61
C GLY A 408 3.92 -22.53 -1.39
N PRO A 409 3.63 -23.38 -0.38
CA PRO A 409 4.36 -24.63 -0.17
C PRO A 409 4.30 -25.52 -1.41
N ALA A 410 5.39 -26.19 -1.70
CA ALA A 410 5.59 -27.02 -2.90
C ALA A 410 4.53 -28.13 -3.07
N ASP A 411 3.84 -28.51 -1.99
CA ASP A 411 2.87 -29.61 -1.93
C ASP A 411 1.45 -29.23 -2.31
N GLY A 412 1.19 -27.99 -2.77
CA GLY A 412 -0.16 -27.56 -3.19
C GLY A 412 -1.22 -27.56 -2.08
N ARG A 413 -0.83 -27.82 -0.83
CA ARG A 413 -1.70 -27.72 0.34
C ARG A 413 -1.79 -26.26 0.75
N GLY A 414 -2.67 -25.52 0.08
CA GLY A 414 -3.17 -24.26 0.59
C GLY A 414 -3.66 -24.49 2.01
N SER A 415 -3.22 -23.66 2.95
CA SER A 415 -3.66 -23.70 4.34
C SER A 415 -5.20 -23.55 4.40
N GLU A 416 -5.92 -24.65 4.36
CA GLU A 416 -7.16 -24.81 5.07
C GLU A 416 -6.80 -25.02 6.55
N ALA A 417 -6.70 -23.95 7.30
CA ALA A 417 -6.72 -23.95 8.77
C ALA A 417 -7.19 -22.57 9.27
#